data_7d3bcada1d159a5371d525120f620e4a
#
_entry.id   7d3bcada1d159a5371d525120f620e4a
#
_cell.length_a   1.000
_cell.length_b   1.000
_cell.length_c   1.000
_cell.angle_alpha   90.00
_cell.angle_beta   90.00
_cell.angle_gamma   90.00
#
_symmetry.space_group_name_H-M   'P 1'
#
loop_
_entity.id
_entity.type
_entity.pdbx_description
1 polymer ?
#
loop_
_entity_poly.entity_id
_entity_poly.type
_entity_poly.pdbx_seq_one_letter_code
_entity_poly.pdbx_strand_id
1 'polypeptide(L)'
;MKDKLIEFVSIQLDKDLKEPLYVQLYEQIKLMIKQHLLSPGYKLPAVRSLAQNLQVNPSTVVNAYKELEKNGFIFSKRGSGSYVAEQVINTIDELEENNHIPIDLTDDLKILQGQKNVINMSTISLNPDMISIESFKQVVNKILERDKGYAFTYQDSQGYLPLRQSITQELAKKRINTTPEYIQIISGAQQGIDIVARAILKHGDIVFVENPTYPGAIAAFRSCGAKIIDIKLTKEGIDLVDLENKLRKFRPKLIYVMPNIQNPTGISYTKANCRRLMGLARFYNAYILEDDYISGLCYQEKSPIPLKAYDTDDRVIYIRSLSKIFMPGLRLAYLIMPQVLAQTLLNVKHISDIATSGLTQRVFDYYLREGLWQEHLNSIRSVYKTQFEFALRMAKKYLPKDIDYLKPQGGLSLWLNLPDRLSASEIIEKARNEGVIICDGAPFFVRNAPNKQIRLSFATLSLAEINTGMKIIQNITKD
;
A
#
# COMPACT_ATOMS: atom_id res chain seq x y z
N MET A 1 17.08 -21.52 45.65
CA MET A 1 17.93 -21.12 44.47
C MET A 1 17.92 -22.12 43.31
N LYS A 2 17.18 -23.23 43.44
CA LYS A 2 17.09 -24.29 42.38
C LYS A 2 15.89 -24.09 41.39
N ASP A 3 14.93 -23.22 41.67
CA ASP A 3 13.67 -23.18 40.93
C ASP A 3 13.65 -22.28 39.67
N LYS A 4 14.70 -21.48 39.42
CA LYS A 4 14.74 -20.55 38.29
C LYS A 4 15.38 -21.08 37.01
N LEU A 5 15.79 -22.33 36.97
CA LEU A 5 16.39 -22.98 35.78
C LEU A 5 15.38 -23.87 35.03
N ILE A 6 14.19 -24.10 35.58
CA ILE A 6 13.19 -25.00 35.00
C ILE A 6 12.71 -24.49 33.63
N GLU A 7 12.56 -23.18 33.47
CA GLU A 7 12.10 -22.56 32.23
C GLU A 7 13.15 -22.63 31.11
N PHE A 8 14.44 -22.73 31.44
CA PHE A 8 15.55 -22.83 30.49
C PHE A 8 15.94 -24.27 30.12
N VAL A 9 15.25 -25.26 30.65
CA VAL A 9 15.49 -26.71 30.34
C VAL A 9 15.02 -27.02 28.90
N SER A 10 14.11 -26.24 28.33
CA SER A 10 13.63 -26.45 26.98
C SER A 10 14.58 -25.90 25.88
N ILE A 11 15.61 -25.15 26.25
CA ILE A 11 16.59 -24.61 25.30
C ILE A 11 17.47 -25.74 24.76
N GLN A 12 17.46 -25.91 23.43
CA GLN A 12 18.28 -26.84 22.70
C GLN A 12 19.24 -26.09 21.78
N LEU A 13 20.54 -26.33 21.95
CA LEU A 13 21.60 -25.73 21.14
C LEU A 13 22.29 -26.84 20.32
N ASP A 14 22.31 -26.66 19.02
CA ASP A 14 22.89 -27.59 18.08
C ASP A 14 24.27 -27.09 17.63
N LYS A 15 25.30 -27.89 17.90
CA LYS A 15 26.72 -27.59 17.57
C LYS A 15 27.06 -27.84 16.12
N ASP A 16 26.22 -28.59 15.40
CA ASP A 16 26.46 -28.98 14.00
C ASP A 16 25.83 -27.96 13.01
N LEU A 17 25.03 -27.04 13.49
CA LEU A 17 24.50 -25.94 12.68
C LEU A 17 25.57 -24.89 12.35
N LYS A 18 25.50 -24.31 11.17
CA LYS A 18 26.38 -23.20 10.74
C LYS A 18 26.19 -21.91 11.59
N GLU A 19 25.12 -21.84 12.33
CA GLU A 19 24.80 -20.66 13.16
C GLU A 19 25.52 -20.77 14.51
N PRO A 20 26.24 -19.69 14.95
CA PRO A 20 26.92 -19.68 16.22
C PRO A 20 25.98 -19.93 17.42
N LEU A 21 26.42 -20.72 18.41
CA LEU A 21 25.62 -21.09 19.59
C LEU A 21 25.05 -19.88 20.36
N TYR A 22 25.77 -18.75 20.40
CA TYR A 22 25.28 -17.57 21.08
C TYR A 22 24.09 -16.93 20.35
N VAL A 23 24.01 -17.05 19.02
CA VAL A 23 22.88 -16.58 18.21
C VAL A 23 21.66 -17.47 18.45
N GLN A 24 21.84 -18.78 18.45
CA GLN A 24 20.79 -19.75 18.77
C GLN A 24 20.22 -19.50 20.17
N LEU A 25 21.08 -19.26 21.16
CA LEU A 25 20.68 -18.94 22.52
C LEU A 25 19.94 -17.60 22.62
N TYR A 26 20.43 -16.58 21.91
CA TYR A 26 19.79 -15.27 21.81
C TYR A 26 18.36 -15.38 21.25
N GLU A 27 18.18 -16.09 20.12
CA GLU A 27 16.86 -16.23 19.49
C GLU A 27 15.87 -17.02 20.38
N GLN A 28 16.32 -18.06 21.06
CA GLN A 28 15.45 -18.85 21.95
C GLN A 28 15.02 -18.05 23.20
N ILE A 29 15.93 -17.34 23.87
CA ILE A 29 15.56 -16.46 25.00
C ILE A 29 14.65 -15.33 24.54
N LYS A 30 14.92 -14.71 23.43
CA LYS A 30 14.08 -13.69 22.80
C LYS A 30 12.66 -14.20 22.52
N LEU A 31 12.54 -15.44 22.02
CA LEU A 31 11.25 -16.10 21.79
C LEU A 31 10.51 -16.34 23.11
N MET A 32 11.20 -16.80 24.18
CA MET A 32 10.62 -16.99 25.50
C MET A 32 10.10 -15.67 26.11
N ILE A 33 10.84 -14.57 25.92
CA ILE A 33 10.38 -13.23 26.32
C ILE A 33 9.13 -12.83 25.54
N LYS A 34 9.13 -13.02 24.23
CA LYS A 34 8.01 -12.71 23.33
C LYS A 34 6.74 -13.53 23.61
N GLN A 35 6.90 -14.77 24.01
CA GLN A 35 5.79 -15.68 24.38
C GLN A 35 5.33 -15.51 25.84
N HIS A 36 5.79 -14.44 26.53
CA HIS A 36 5.47 -14.15 27.95
C HIS A 36 5.86 -15.28 28.92
N LEU A 37 6.68 -16.22 28.50
CA LEU A 37 7.25 -17.25 29.38
C LEU A 37 8.23 -16.65 30.40
N LEU A 38 8.86 -15.53 30.01
CA LEU A 38 9.70 -14.72 30.90
C LEU A 38 9.06 -13.33 31.03
N SER A 39 8.40 -13.08 32.14
CA SER A 39 7.67 -11.83 32.42
C SER A 39 8.61 -10.62 32.55
N PRO A 40 8.15 -9.36 32.31
CA PRO A 40 8.90 -8.16 32.62
C PRO A 40 9.44 -8.16 34.04
N GLY A 41 10.68 -7.70 34.21
CA GLY A 41 11.35 -7.73 35.51
C GLY A 41 11.85 -9.15 35.94
N TYR A 42 11.59 -10.17 35.15
CA TYR A 42 12.13 -11.51 35.42
C TYR A 42 13.65 -11.48 35.43
N LYS A 43 14.26 -11.98 36.51
CA LYS A 43 15.71 -12.05 36.63
C LYS A 43 16.25 -13.26 35.91
N LEU A 44 17.00 -13.04 34.85
CA LEU A 44 17.69 -14.10 34.09
C LEU A 44 18.72 -14.86 34.96
N PRO A 45 18.97 -16.12 34.66
CA PRO A 45 20.01 -16.90 35.33
C PRO A 45 21.38 -16.25 35.25
N ALA A 46 22.22 -16.44 36.27
CA ALA A 46 23.61 -16.01 36.21
C ALA A 46 24.34 -16.71 35.06
N VAL A 47 25.20 -15.96 34.35
CA VAL A 47 25.96 -16.45 33.18
C VAL A 47 26.59 -17.82 33.42
N ARG A 48 27.29 -17.99 34.55
CA ARG A 48 27.95 -19.27 34.88
C ARG A 48 26.97 -20.41 35.09
N SER A 49 25.85 -20.11 35.74
CA SER A 49 24.80 -21.10 36.02
C SER A 49 24.10 -21.57 34.74
N LEU A 50 23.76 -20.67 33.84
CA LEU A 50 23.13 -20.97 32.56
C LEU A 50 24.11 -21.74 31.64
N ALA A 51 25.36 -21.30 31.57
CA ALA A 51 26.39 -21.93 30.78
C ALA A 51 26.63 -23.41 31.21
N GLN A 52 26.63 -23.65 32.53
CA GLN A 52 26.75 -25.00 33.08
C GLN A 52 25.52 -25.85 32.76
N ASN A 53 24.33 -25.31 32.85
CA ASN A 53 23.09 -26.03 32.55
C ASN A 53 23.00 -26.43 31.06
N LEU A 54 23.39 -25.52 30.17
CA LEU A 54 23.36 -25.72 28.71
C LEU A 54 24.65 -26.43 28.16
N GLN A 55 25.62 -26.74 28.99
CA GLN A 55 26.92 -27.35 28.63
C GLN A 55 27.65 -26.55 27.52
N VAL A 56 27.66 -25.21 27.65
CA VAL A 56 28.31 -24.28 26.73
C VAL A 56 29.37 -23.44 27.45
N ASN A 57 30.23 -22.77 26.66
CA ASN A 57 31.20 -21.83 27.22
C ASN A 57 30.48 -20.62 27.83
N PRO A 58 30.89 -20.10 29.02
CA PRO A 58 30.33 -18.87 29.57
C PRO A 58 30.31 -17.67 28.60
N SER A 59 31.29 -17.56 27.68
CA SER A 59 31.33 -16.54 26.63
C SER A 59 30.13 -16.59 25.70
N THR A 60 29.57 -17.78 25.42
CA THR A 60 28.35 -17.96 24.62
C THR A 60 27.16 -17.28 25.27
N VAL A 61 26.99 -17.46 26.59
CA VAL A 61 25.90 -16.80 27.34
C VAL A 61 26.12 -15.30 27.46
N VAL A 62 27.38 -14.85 27.69
CA VAL A 62 27.75 -13.44 27.73
C VAL A 62 27.38 -12.74 26.41
N ASN A 63 27.72 -13.35 25.27
CA ASN A 63 27.44 -12.78 23.95
C ASN A 63 25.93 -12.76 23.66
N ALA A 64 25.20 -13.81 24.01
CA ALA A 64 23.74 -13.85 23.88
C ALA A 64 23.06 -12.74 24.74
N TYR A 65 23.50 -12.58 25.99
CA TYR A 65 22.97 -11.51 26.87
C TYR A 65 23.33 -10.10 26.37
N LYS A 66 24.53 -9.91 25.83
CA LYS A 66 24.92 -8.63 25.21
C LYS A 66 24.02 -8.31 24.00
N GLU A 67 23.74 -9.28 23.15
CA GLU A 67 22.84 -9.06 22.02
C GLU A 67 21.39 -8.83 22.47
N LEU A 68 20.90 -9.50 23.51
CA LEU A 68 19.59 -9.23 24.12
C LEU A 68 19.52 -7.81 24.70
N GLU A 69 20.59 -7.36 25.39
CA GLU A 69 20.68 -6.02 25.99
C GLU A 69 20.77 -4.93 24.92
N LYS A 70 21.62 -5.13 23.90
CA LYS A 70 21.76 -4.25 22.74
C LYS A 70 20.44 -4.05 21.97
N ASN A 71 19.63 -5.10 21.90
CA ASN A 71 18.32 -5.08 21.25
C ASN A 71 17.18 -4.72 22.22
N GLY A 72 17.48 -4.34 23.47
CA GLY A 72 16.52 -3.84 24.44
C GLY A 72 15.63 -4.90 25.10
N PHE A 73 15.87 -6.20 24.90
CA PHE A 73 15.07 -7.27 25.52
C PHE A 73 15.36 -7.44 26.99
N ILE A 74 16.56 -7.11 27.42
CA ILE A 74 16.98 -7.15 28.83
C ILE A 74 17.76 -5.91 29.19
N PHE A 75 17.92 -5.67 30.51
CA PHE A 75 18.81 -4.64 31.05
C PHE A 75 19.61 -5.21 32.21
N SER A 76 20.85 -4.74 32.38
CA SER A 76 21.73 -5.18 33.45
C SER A 76 21.78 -4.19 34.60
N LYS A 77 21.59 -4.68 35.83
CA LYS A 77 21.83 -3.90 37.08
C LYS A 77 23.15 -4.32 37.68
N ARG A 78 24.08 -3.35 37.80
CA ARG A 78 25.44 -3.60 38.35
C ARG A 78 25.37 -4.27 39.73
N GLY A 79 26.01 -5.43 39.86
CA GLY A 79 25.99 -6.24 41.09
C GLY A 79 24.72 -7.05 41.36
N SER A 80 23.67 -6.92 40.54
CA SER A 80 22.38 -7.60 40.77
C SER A 80 22.04 -8.64 39.68
N GLY A 81 22.47 -8.45 38.41
CA GLY A 81 22.24 -9.37 37.30
C GLY A 81 21.46 -8.73 36.14
N SER A 82 21.05 -9.57 35.17
CA SER A 82 20.27 -9.15 33.99
C SER A 82 18.79 -9.46 34.21
N TYR A 83 17.93 -8.56 33.72
CA TYR A 83 16.48 -8.60 33.89
C TYR A 83 15.78 -8.35 32.58
N VAL A 84 14.62 -8.98 32.36
CA VAL A 84 13.75 -8.70 31.20
C VAL A 84 13.24 -7.27 31.30
N ALA A 85 13.35 -6.52 30.21
CA ALA A 85 12.97 -5.09 30.17
C ALA A 85 11.46 -4.91 30.08
N GLU A 86 10.92 -3.96 30.86
CA GLU A 86 9.49 -3.62 30.86
C GLU A 86 8.99 -3.00 29.54
N GLN A 87 9.84 -2.22 28.88
CA GLN A 87 9.44 -1.45 27.68
C GLN A 87 9.40 -2.27 26.37
N VAL A 88 9.99 -3.45 26.33
CA VAL A 88 10.01 -4.26 25.09
C VAL A 88 8.65 -4.93 24.84
N ILE A 89 7.92 -5.26 25.90
CA ILE A 89 6.62 -5.92 25.78
C ILE A 89 5.58 -4.94 25.25
N ASN A 90 5.54 -3.72 25.78
CA ASN A 90 4.56 -2.71 25.33
C ASN A 90 4.77 -2.26 23.89
N THR A 91 6.01 -2.23 23.38
CA THR A 91 6.28 -1.82 21.99
C THR A 91 6.05 -2.95 20.97
N ILE A 92 6.07 -4.21 21.42
CA ILE A 92 5.86 -5.38 20.56
C ILE A 92 4.39 -5.80 20.57
N ASP A 93 3.73 -5.75 21.73
CA ASP A 93 2.31 -6.08 21.86
C ASP A 93 1.41 -5.02 21.18
N GLU A 94 1.77 -3.73 21.26
CA GLU A 94 1.14 -2.68 20.46
C GLU A 94 1.34 -2.89 18.93
N LEU A 95 2.36 -3.66 18.52
CA LEU A 95 2.59 -4.02 17.13
C LEU A 95 1.81 -5.29 16.70
N GLU A 96 1.46 -6.18 17.63
CA GLU A 96 0.78 -7.45 17.34
C GLU A 96 -0.73 -7.42 17.60
N GLU A 97 -1.23 -6.70 18.62
CA GLU A 97 -2.66 -6.62 18.95
C GLU A 97 -3.51 -5.90 17.90
N ASN A 98 -2.93 -5.05 17.05
CA ASN A 98 -3.64 -4.36 15.97
C ASN A 98 -3.61 -5.10 14.61
N ASN A 99 -3.30 -6.39 14.58
CA ASN A 99 -3.23 -7.16 13.32
C ASN A 99 -4.58 -7.56 12.71
N HIS A 100 -5.70 -7.30 13.38
CA HIS A 100 -7.03 -7.52 12.85
C HIS A 100 -7.78 -6.19 12.62
N ILE A 101 -7.36 -5.42 11.59
CA ILE A 101 -8.34 -4.56 10.93
C ILE A 101 -8.97 -5.47 9.87
N PRO A 102 -10.24 -5.86 10.03
CA PRO A 102 -10.95 -6.54 8.96
C PRO A 102 -11.01 -5.55 7.79
N ILE A 103 -10.24 -5.83 6.74
CA ILE A 103 -10.44 -5.11 5.48
C ILE A 103 -11.70 -5.72 4.89
N ASP A 104 -12.84 -5.19 5.26
CA ASP A 104 -14.09 -5.56 4.61
C ASP A 104 -14.18 -4.88 3.26
N LEU A 105 -13.38 -5.40 2.32
CA LEU A 105 -13.43 -5.00 0.90
C LEU A 105 -14.75 -5.45 0.24
N THR A 106 -15.56 -6.23 0.94
CA THR A 106 -16.80 -6.81 0.40
C THR A 106 -18.03 -5.96 0.70
N ASP A 107 -18.01 -5.11 1.73
CA ASP A 107 -19.16 -4.28 2.08
C ASP A 107 -19.52 -3.27 0.98
N ASP A 108 -18.53 -2.66 0.32
CA ASP A 108 -18.79 -1.76 -0.82
C ASP A 108 -19.53 -2.46 -1.97
N LEU A 109 -19.27 -3.75 -2.20
CA LEU A 109 -19.93 -4.53 -3.25
C LEU A 109 -21.33 -5.01 -2.84
N LYS A 110 -21.54 -5.37 -1.57
CA LYS A 110 -22.84 -5.80 -1.03
C LYS A 110 -23.86 -4.66 -1.00
N ILE A 111 -23.39 -3.45 -0.67
CA ILE A 111 -24.22 -2.24 -0.62
C ILE A 111 -24.76 -1.88 -2.03
N LEU A 112 -23.99 -2.20 -3.09
CA LEU A 112 -24.38 -1.92 -4.49
C LEU A 112 -25.50 -2.85 -5.02
N GLN A 113 -25.74 -4.01 -4.39
CA GLN A 113 -26.60 -5.05 -4.96
C GLN A 113 -28.10 -4.98 -4.63
N GLY A 114 -28.56 -4.00 -3.85
CA GLY A 114 -29.94 -4.10 -3.37
C GLY A 114 -30.78 -2.84 -3.12
N GLN A 115 -30.24 -1.64 -3.13
CA GLN A 115 -31.00 -0.43 -2.76
C GLN A 115 -31.20 0.53 -3.94
N LYS A 116 -32.45 0.70 -4.34
CA LYS A 116 -32.88 1.78 -5.25
C LYS A 116 -32.84 3.12 -4.47
N ASN A 117 -32.22 4.17 -5.07
CA ASN A 117 -32.14 5.55 -4.55
C ASN A 117 -31.07 5.84 -3.50
N VAL A 118 -29.95 5.10 -3.44
CA VAL A 118 -28.82 5.40 -2.58
C VAL A 118 -27.78 6.24 -3.32
N ILE A 119 -27.34 7.33 -2.71
CA ILE A 119 -26.20 8.13 -3.21
C ILE A 119 -24.91 7.53 -2.66
N ASN A 120 -24.17 6.84 -3.51
CA ASN A 120 -22.93 6.16 -3.09
C ASN A 120 -21.71 7.07 -3.26
N MET A 121 -21.28 7.71 -2.17
CA MET A 121 -20.05 8.52 -2.07
C MET A 121 -18.85 7.74 -1.53
N SER A 122 -18.90 6.41 -1.40
CA SER A 122 -17.79 5.61 -0.88
C SER A 122 -16.87 5.09 -1.99
N THR A 123 -17.42 4.70 -3.14
CA THR A 123 -16.74 3.92 -4.17
C THR A 123 -15.97 4.79 -5.16
N ILE A 124 -14.69 4.49 -5.40
CA ILE A 124 -13.92 5.04 -6.52
C ILE A 124 -13.90 4.01 -7.64
N SER A 125 -14.73 4.22 -8.68
CA SER A 125 -14.79 3.39 -9.88
C SER A 125 -15.06 4.25 -11.11
N LEU A 126 -14.72 3.75 -12.30
CA LEU A 126 -15.19 4.37 -13.54
C LEU A 126 -16.72 4.22 -13.59
N ASN A 127 -17.42 5.32 -13.95
CA ASN A 127 -18.86 5.26 -14.21
C ASN A 127 -19.10 4.36 -15.44
N PRO A 128 -19.94 3.30 -15.33
CA PRO A 128 -20.22 2.39 -16.45
C PRO A 128 -20.71 3.10 -17.70
N ASP A 129 -21.46 4.20 -17.56
CA ASP A 129 -22.02 4.96 -18.69
C ASP A 129 -20.93 5.68 -19.53
N MET A 130 -19.70 5.79 -19.00
CA MET A 130 -18.57 6.35 -19.74
C MET A 130 -17.86 5.32 -20.62
N ILE A 131 -18.27 4.05 -20.57
CA ILE A 131 -17.70 2.98 -21.39
C ILE A 131 -18.40 2.98 -22.74
N SER A 132 -17.66 3.28 -23.80
CA SER A 132 -18.16 3.16 -25.17
C SER A 132 -18.28 1.69 -25.57
N ILE A 133 -19.45 1.09 -25.34
CA ILE A 133 -19.71 -0.33 -25.62
C ILE A 133 -19.56 -0.62 -27.11
N GLU A 134 -20.02 0.28 -27.99
CA GLU A 134 -19.92 0.05 -29.43
C GLU A 134 -18.46 0.07 -29.92
N SER A 135 -17.64 1.02 -29.44
CA SER A 135 -16.20 1.03 -29.74
C SER A 135 -15.51 -0.23 -29.22
N PHE A 136 -15.84 -0.65 -28.00
CA PHE A 136 -15.27 -1.87 -27.40
C PHE A 136 -15.64 -3.13 -28.20
N LYS A 137 -16.91 -3.26 -28.62
CA LYS A 137 -17.41 -4.36 -29.44
C LYS A 137 -16.68 -4.44 -30.78
N GLN A 138 -16.49 -3.29 -31.47
CA GLN A 138 -15.74 -3.24 -32.73
C GLN A 138 -14.29 -3.69 -32.55
N VAL A 139 -13.62 -3.27 -31.46
CA VAL A 139 -12.24 -3.70 -31.14
C VAL A 139 -12.18 -5.21 -30.89
N VAL A 140 -13.10 -5.75 -30.09
CA VAL A 140 -13.15 -7.19 -29.82
C VAL A 140 -13.37 -7.99 -31.11
N ASN A 141 -14.30 -7.57 -31.96
CA ASN A 141 -14.54 -8.24 -33.24
C ASN A 141 -13.29 -8.27 -34.14
N LYS A 142 -12.61 -7.13 -34.30
CA LYS A 142 -11.34 -7.07 -35.07
C LYS A 142 -10.25 -7.99 -34.52
N ILE A 143 -10.16 -8.12 -33.19
CA ILE A 143 -9.20 -9.05 -32.55
C ILE A 143 -9.58 -10.49 -32.83
N LEU A 144 -10.86 -10.84 -32.73
CA LEU A 144 -11.33 -12.20 -33.00
C LEU A 144 -11.14 -12.58 -34.46
N GLU A 145 -11.36 -11.67 -35.38
CA GLU A 145 -11.11 -11.86 -36.82
C GLU A 145 -9.63 -12.08 -37.10
N ARG A 146 -8.74 -11.26 -36.49
CA ARG A 146 -7.29 -11.31 -36.69
C ARG A 146 -6.64 -12.53 -36.03
N ASP A 147 -6.93 -12.76 -34.75
CA ASP A 147 -6.21 -13.73 -33.90
C ASP A 147 -6.96 -15.05 -33.71
N LYS A 148 -8.24 -15.09 -34.07
CA LYS A 148 -9.09 -16.29 -33.98
C LYS A 148 -8.95 -16.95 -32.59
N GLY A 149 -8.78 -18.28 -32.55
CA GLY A 149 -8.58 -19.04 -31.31
C GLY A 149 -7.32 -18.69 -30.51
N TYR A 150 -6.30 -18.09 -31.12
CA TYR A 150 -5.08 -17.71 -30.43
C TYR A 150 -5.32 -16.61 -29.38
N ALA A 151 -6.40 -15.85 -29.47
CA ALA A 151 -6.77 -14.88 -28.43
C ALA A 151 -7.11 -15.55 -27.08
N PHE A 152 -7.42 -16.83 -27.07
CA PHE A 152 -7.86 -17.61 -25.89
C PHE A 152 -6.84 -18.64 -25.42
N THR A 153 -5.70 -18.77 -26.08
CA THR A 153 -4.63 -19.66 -25.62
C THR A 153 -3.86 -19.04 -24.45
N TYR A 154 -3.10 -19.89 -23.74
CA TYR A 154 -2.17 -19.41 -22.73
C TYR A 154 -1.20 -18.39 -23.31
N GLN A 155 -0.96 -17.33 -22.56
CA GLN A 155 0.01 -16.32 -22.90
C GLN A 155 1.31 -16.53 -22.11
N ASP A 156 2.37 -15.86 -22.53
CA ASP A 156 3.57 -15.70 -21.70
C ASP A 156 3.18 -15.11 -20.36
N SER A 157 3.76 -15.63 -19.26
CA SER A 157 3.53 -15.13 -17.91
C SER A 157 3.89 -13.65 -17.76
N GLN A 158 4.86 -13.18 -18.53
CA GLN A 158 5.22 -11.76 -18.59
C GLN A 158 4.16 -10.92 -19.30
N GLY A 159 3.36 -11.54 -20.15
CA GLY A 159 2.30 -10.91 -20.92
C GLY A 159 2.62 -10.76 -22.41
N TYR A 160 1.59 -10.44 -23.19
CA TYR A 160 1.61 -10.31 -24.63
C TYR A 160 2.66 -9.30 -25.11
N LEU A 161 3.69 -9.77 -25.85
CA LEU A 161 4.83 -8.96 -26.26
C LEU A 161 4.43 -7.68 -27.04
N PRO A 162 3.48 -7.72 -28.01
CA PRO A 162 3.07 -6.49 -28.69
C PRO A 162 2.49 -5.43 -27.75
N LEU A 163 1.72 -5.83 -26.72
CA LEU A 163 1.23 -4.90 -25.71
C LEU A 163 2.40 -4.27 -24.92
N ARG A 164 3.38 -5.07 -24.50
CA ARG A 164 4.56 -4.57 -23.77
C ARG A 164 5.34 -3.55 -24.61
N GLN A 165 5.45 -3.78 -25.92
CA GLN A 165 6.05 -2.83 -26.88
C GLN A 165 5.24 -1.53 -26.98
N SER A 166 3.92 -1.62 -27.11
CA SER A 166 3.03 -0.45 -27.14
C SER A 166 3.10 0.36 -25.83
N ILE A 167 3.15 -0.32 -24.68
CA ILE A 167 3.32 0.33 -23.37
C ILE A 167 4.68 1.06 -23.30
N THR A 168 5.76 0.49 -23.82
CA THR A 168 7.09 1.14 -23.85
C THR A 168 7.02 2.49 -24.56
N GLN A 169 6.30 2.57 -25.69
CA GLN A 169 6.11 3.82 -26.43
C GLN A 169 5.31 4.86 -25.63
N GLU A 170 4.25 4.44 -24.92
CA GLU A 170 3.48 5.34 -24.05
C GLU A 170 4.28 5.85 -22.84
N LEU A 171 5.15 5.01 -22.30
CA LEU A 171 6.02 5.37 -21.17
C LEU A 171 7.09 6.39 -21.56
N ALA A 172 7.62 6.30 -22.78
CA ALA A 172 8.58 7.27 -23.31
C ALA A 172 7.99 8.70 -23.33
N LYS A 173 6.69 8.85 -23.64
CA LYS A 173 5.97 10.15 -23.56
C LYS A 173 5.94 10.72 -22.12
N LYS A 174 6.06 9.87 -21.11
CA LYS A 174 6.12 10.23 -19.68
C LYS A 174 7.56 10.32 -19.15
N ARG A 175 8.56 10.28 -20.03
CA ARG A 175 9.99 10.29 -19.69
C ARG A 175 10.44 9.06 -18.88
N ILE A 176 9.76 7.95 -19.01
CA ILE A 176 10.17 6.67 -18.46
C ILE A 176 10.81 5.86 -19.58
N ASN A 177 12.12 5.63 -19.48
CA ASN A 177 12.87 4.81 -20.42
C ASN A 177 12.93 3.38 -19.88
N THR A 178 12.34 2.44 -20.61
CA THR A 178 12.37 1.01 -20.30
C THR A 178 12.25 0.21 -21.58
N THR A 179 12.46 -1.10 -21.49
CA THR A 179 12.29 -2.01 -22.63
C THR A 179 11.19 -3.02 -22.32
N PRO A 180 10.60 -3.71 -23.32
CA PRO A 180 9.53 -4.67 -23.11
C PRO A 180 9.91 -5.82 -22.16
N GLU A 181 11.20 -6.13 -22.01
CA GLU A 181 11.73 -7.18 -21.14
C GLU A 181 11.52 -6.87 -19.64
N TYR A 182 11.42 -5.58 -19.30
CA TYR A 182 11.20 -5.13 -17.91
C TYR A 182 9.76 -4.71 -17.61
N ILE A 183 8.84 -4.97 -18.56
CA ILE A 183 7.40 -4.74 -18.37
C ILE A 183 6.71 -6.08 -18.14
N GLN A 184 5.93 -6.19 -17.07
CA GLN A 184 5.08 -7.34 -16.77
C GLN A 184 3.61 -6.93 -16.71
N ILE A 185 2.76 -7.65 -17.45
CA ILE A 185 1.32 -7.47 -17.39
C ILE A 185 0.74 -8.23 -16.19
N ILE A 186 -0.16 -7.59 -15.46
CA ILE A 186 -0.74 -8.10 -14.22
C ILE A 186 -2.26 -7.89 -14.19
N SER A 187 -2.94 -8.68 -13.35
CA SER A 187 -4.41 -8.67 -13.22
C SER A 187 -4.90 -7.59 -12.22
N GLY A 188 -4.44 -6.35 -12.41
CA GLY A 188 -4.73 -5.19 -11.57
C GLY A 188 -3.62 -4.86 -10.58
N ALA A 189 -3.62 -3.61 -10.07
CA ALA A 189 -2.56 -3.12 -9.18
C ALA A 189 -2.43 -3.93 -7.89
N GLN A 190 -3.53 -4.43 -7.31
CA GLN A 190 -3.50 -5.25 -6.11
C GLN A 190 -2.63 -6.51 -6.28
N GLN A 191 -2.73 -7.19 -7.44
CA GLN A 191 -1.85 -8.30 -7.75
C GLN A 191 -0.38 -7.85 -7.85
N GLY A 192 -0.13 -6.68 -8.45
CA GLY A 192 1.23 -6.13 -8.53
C GLY A 192 1.84 -5.86 -7.15
N ILE A 193 1.06 -5.28 -6.24
CA ILE A 193 1.48 -5.03 -4.86
C ILE A 193 1.79 -6.36 -4.15
N ASP A 194 0.93 -7.38 -4.28
CA ASP A 194 1.12 -8.70 -3.70
C ASP A 194 2.35 -9.41 -4.26
N ILE A 195 2.55 -9.37 -5.59
CA ILE A 195 3.74 -9.94 -6.25
C ILE A 195 5.02 -9.29 -5.71
N VAL A 196 5.05 -7.96 -5.62
CA VAL A 196 6.21 -7.22 -5.11
C VAL A 196 6.46 -7.55 -3.65
N ALA A 197 5.41 -7.59 -2.82
CA ALA A 197 5.51 -7.96 -1.42
C ALA A 197 6.13 -9.34 -1.25
N ARG A 198 5.60 -10.37 -1.91
CA ARG A 198 6.11 -11.75 -1.84
C ARG A 198 7.49 -11.94 -2.45
N ALA A 199 7.85 -11.15 -3.45
CA ALA A 199 9.16 -11.24 -4.10
C ALA A 199 10.28 -10.62 -3.26
N ILE A 200 10.01 -9.55 -2.52
CA ILE A 200 11.03 -8.74 -1.85
C ILE A 200 11.07 -8.98 -0.35
N LEU A 201 9.89 -9.16 0.28
CA LEU A 201 9.75 -9.16 1.72
C LEU A 201 9.81 -10.57 2.30
N LYS A 202 10.42 -10.66 3.47
CA LYS A 202 10.40 -11.81 4.37
C LYS A 202 9.73 -11.40 5.68
N HIS A 203 9.31 -12.38 6.47
CA HIS A 203 8.79 -12.12 7.81
C HIS A 203 9.75 -11.24 8.63
N GLY A 204 9.22 -10.19 9.23
CA GLY A 204 9.98 -9.21 10.02
C GLY A 204 10.71 -8.11 9.24
N ASP A 205 10.74 -8.17 7.90
CA ASP A 205 11.28 -7.08 7.08
C ASP A 205 10.45 -5.80 7.23
N ILE A 206 11.11 -4.67 7.08
CA ILE A 206 10.48 -3.37 7.30
C ILE A 206 10.03 -2.78 5.96
N VAL A 207 8.78 -2.30 5.94
CA VAL A 207 8.21 -1.52 4.84
C VAL A 207 7.78 -0.15 5.38
N PHE A 208 8.18 0.91 4.67
CA PHE A 208 7.65 2.25 4.93
C PHE A 208 6.47 2.51 4.01
N VAL A 209 5.43 3.14 4.54
CA VAL A 209 4.23 3.55 3.80
C VAL A 209 3.84 4.97 4.16
N GLU A 210 3.12 5.64 3.29
CA GLU A 210 2.47 6.92 3.59
C GLU A 210 1.43 6.77 4.70
N ASN A 211 1.13 7.84 5.42
CA ASN A 211 0.06 7.85 6.43
C ASN A 211 -0.82 9.10 6.25
N PRO A 212 -2.05 8.96 5.77
CA PRO A 212 -2.75 7.73 5.38
C PRO A 212 -2.24 7.11 4.06
N THR A 213 -2.58 5.84 3.79
CA THR A 213 -2.19 5.10 2.58
C THR A 213 -3.28 4.11 2.13
N TYR A 214 -3.07 3.42 1.01
CA TYR A 214 -4.01 2.46 0.44
C TYR A 214 -4.15 1.19 1.31
N PRO A 215 -5.37 0.85 1.77
CA PRO A 215 -5.59 -0.31 2.66
C PRO A 215 -5.15 -1.65 2.06
N GLY A 216 -5.32 -1.82 0.74
CA GLY A 216 -4.90 -3.05 0.05
C GLY A 216 -3.39 -3.28 0.07
N ALA A 217 -2.59 -2.21 0.12
CA ALA A 217 -1.14 -2.31 0.29
C ALA A 217 -0.78 -2.71 1.73
N ILE A 218 -1.44 -2.11 2.73
CA ILE A 218 -1.27 -2.49 4.14
C ILE A 218 -1.54 -3.99 4.32
N ALA A 219 -2.65 -4.49 3.74
CA ALA A 219 -3.00 -5.90 3.81
C ALA A 219 -1.96 -6.81 3.16
N ALA A 220 -1.50 -6.46 1.96
CA ALA A 220 -0.50 -7.25 1.24
C ALA A 220 0.83 -7.34 2.01
N PHE A 221 1.30 -6.24 2.60
CA PHE A 221 2.54 -6.25 3.39
C PHE A 221 2.39 -7.03 4.69
N ARG A 222 1.23 -6.89 5.38
CA ARG A 222 0.93 -7.69 6.57
C ARG A 222 0.87 -9.18 6.29
N SER A 223 0.29 -9.60 5.16
CA SER A 223 0.20 -11.02 4.78
C SER A 223 1.56 -11.68 4.59
N CYS A 224 2.60 -10.88 4.28
CA CYS A 224 4.00 -11.35 4.22
C CYS A 224 4.71 -11.30 5.58
N GLY A 225 4.03 -10.92 6.66
CA GLY A 225 4.63 -10.74 7.99
C GLY A 225 5.60 -9.56 8.08
N ALA A 226 5.47 -8.57 7.19
CA ALA A 226 6.31 -7.38 7.23
C ALA A 226 5.91 -6.42 8.35
N LYS A 227 6.90 -5.73 8.92
CA LYS A 227 6.69 -4.63 9.87
C LYS A 227 6.45 -3.34 9.12
N ILE A 228 5.25 -2.80 9.23
CA ILE A 228 4.89 -1.57 8.53
C ILE A 228 5.15 -0.37 9.43
N ILE A 229 5.92 0.59 8.93
CA ILE A 229 6.18 1.87 9.57
C ILE A 229 5.60 2.97 8.68
N ASP A 230 4.70 3.73 9.25
CA ASP A 230 4.04 4.85 8.57
C ASP A 230 4.94 6.09 8.55
N ILE A 231 4.85 6.87 7.48
CA ILE A 231 5.54 8.16 7.29
C ILE A 231 4.48 9.23 7.06
N LYS A 232 4.57 10.32 7.78
CA LYS A 232 3.63 11.44 7.65
C LYS A 232 3.55 11.97 6.22
N LEU A 233 2.38 12.46 5.84
CA LEU A 233 2.18 13.22 4.61
C LEU A 233 2.06 14.71 4.90
N THR A 234 2.57 15.52 3.98
CA THR A 234 2.42 16.96 3.90
C THR A 234 1.71 17.33 2.59
N LYS A 235 1.33 18.60 2.43
CA LYS A 235 0.79 19.09 1.14
C LYS A 235 1.75 18.97 -0.05
N GLU A 236 3.03 18.75 0.20
CA GLU A 236 4.09 18.63 -0.82
C GLU A 236 4.46 17.18 -1.14
N GLY A 237 3.89 16.22 -0.43
CA GLY A 237 4.16 14.79 -0.53
C GLY A 237 4.55 14.18 0.81
N ILE A 238 5.33 13.11 0.78
CA ILE A 238 5.85 12.47 1.99
C ILE A 238 6.70 13.45 2.82
N ASP A 239 6.53 13.44 4.16
CA ASP A 239 7.34 14.27 5.06
C ASP A 239 8.79 13.75 5.06
N LEU A 240 9.66 14.50 4.41
CA LEU A 240 11.07 14.14 4.23
C LEU A 240 11.86 14.16 5.53
N VAL A 241 11.45 14.96 6.52
CA VAL A 241 12.09 15.02 7.85
C VAL A 241 11.73 13.77 8.65
N ASP A 242 10.45 13.42 8.69
CA ASP A 242 9.98 12.20 9.33
C ASP A 242 10.58 10.95 8.66
N LEU A 243 10.60 10.92 7.32
CA LEU A 243 11.22 9.86 6.55
C LEU A 243 12.71 9.68 6.91
N GLU A 244 13.51 10.76 6.89
CA GLU A 244 14.94 10.68 7.16
C GLU A 244 15.21 10.26 8.62
N ASN A 245 14.44 10.77 9.58
CA ASN A 245 14.55 10.36 10.98
C ASN A 245 14.25 8.88 11.18
N LYS A 246 13.25 8.33 10.48
CA LYS A 246 12.91 6.91 10.53
C LYS A 246 13.92 6.05 9.78
N LEU A 247 14.46 6.53 8.65
CA LEU A 247 15.53 5.84 7.91
C LEU A 247 16.84 5.70 8.71
N ARG A 248 17.15 6.65 9.59
CA ARG A 248 18.30 6.55 10.51
C ARG A 248 18.14 5.43 11.54
N LYS A 249 16.89 5.17 11.97
CA LYS A 249 16.58 4.15 13.00
C LYS A 249 16.30 2.78 12.41
N PHE A 250 15.69 2.75 11.23
CA PHE A 250 15.21 1.54 10.59
C PHE A 250 15.82 1.40 9.19
N ARG A 251 15.84 0.17 8.68
CA ARG A 251 16.34 -0.15 7.34
C ARG A 251 15.22 -0.81 6.54
N PRO A 252 14.30 -0.02 5.92
CA PRO A 252 13.25 -0.59 5.12
C PRO A 252 13.82 -1.23 3.86
N LYS A 253 13.26 -2.37 3.47
CA LYS A 253 13.50 -2.96 2.15
C LYS A 253 12.72 -2.25 1.07
N LEU A 254 11.52 -1.76 1.42
CA LEU A 254 10.57 -1.18 0.49
C LEU A 254 9.96 0.10 1.09
N ILE A 255 9.78 1.10 0.25
CA ILE A 255 9.01 2.32 0.55
C ILE A 255 7.86 2.36 -0.46
N TYR A 256 6.62 2.23 0.01
CA TYR A 256 5.41 2.29 -0.81
C TYR A 256 4.86 3.71 -0.83
N VAL A 257 4.67 4.26 -2.04
CA VAL A 257 4.20 5.63 -2.24
C VAL A 257 3.26 5.76 -3.44
N MET A 258 2.34 6.74 -3.37
CA MET A 258 1.46 7.16 -4.45
C MET A 258 1.73 8.64 -4.80
N PRO A 259 2.81 8.98 -5.51
CA PRO A 259 3.24 10.36 -5.71
C PRO A 259 2.28 11.21 -6.54
N ASN A 260 1.43 10.58 -7.35
CA ASN A 260 0.49 11.26 -8.23
C ASN A 260 -0.95 10.99 -7.80
N ILE A 261 -1.60 12.02 -7.25
CA ILE A 261 -2.99 11.93 -6.75
C ILE A 261 -3.10 10.81 -5.71
N GLN A 262 -2.44 10.99 -4.58
CA GLN A 262 -2.37 10.03 -3.48
C GLN A 262 -3.77 9.59 -3.00
N ASN A 263 -3.93 8.32 -2.74
CA ASN A 263 -5.15 7.76 -2.16
C ASN A 263 -4.97 7.57 -0.64
N PRO A 264 -5.73 8.28 0.21
CA PRO A 264 -7.01 8.93 -0.11
C PRO A 264 -6.96 10.46 -0.29
N THR A 265 -5.83 11.13 -0.08
CA THR A 265 -5.75 12.59 0.10
C THR A 265 -5.90 13.42 -1.17
N GLY A 266 -5.63 12.82 -2.34
CA GLY A 266 -5.66 13.52 -3.64
C GLY A 266 -4.49 14.48 -3.87
N ILE A 267 -3.49 14.53 -2.99
CA ILE A 267 -2.29 15.35 -3.18
C ILE A 267 -1.35 14.71 -4.21
N SER A 268 -0.47 15.51 -4.80
CA SER A 268 0.64 15.01 -5.62
C SER A 268 1.96 15.59 -5.10
N TYR A 269 3.01 14.80 -5.20
CA TYR A 269 4.34 15.20 -4.74
C TYR A 269 4.92 16.30 -5.59
N THR A 270 5.64 17.22 -4.96
CA THR A 270 6.44 18.22 -5.67
C THR A 270 7.67 17.56 -6.29
N LYS A 271 8.22 18.19 -7.35
CA LYS A 271 9.46 17.70 -7.96
C LYS A 271 10.63 17.64 -6.97
N ALA A 272 10.68 18.60 -6.03
CA ALA A 272 11.69 18.63 -4.98
C ALA A 272 11.54 17.43 -4.03
N ASN A 273 10.29 17.11 -3.62
CA ASN A 273 10.00 15.97 -2.78
C ASN A 273 10.40 14.65 -3.48
N CYS A 274 10.02 14.47 -4.76
CA CYS A 274 10.40 13.28 -5.54
C CYS A 274 11.92 13.10 -5.61
N ARG A 275 12.68 14.16 -5.93
CA ARG A 275 14.16 14.09 -6.03
C ARG A 275 14.80 13.75 -4.69
N ARG A 276 14.32 14.34 -3.60
CA ARG A 276 14.88 14.06 -2.26
C ARG A 276 14.55 12.65 -1.80
N LEU A 277 13.32 12.17 -2.06
CA LEU A 277 12.92 10.79 -1.78
C LEU A 277 13.83 9.80 -2.51
N MET A 278 14.10 10.02 -3.81
CA MET A 278 15.02 9.18 -4.59
C MET A 278 16.43 9.18 -4.00
N GLY A 279 16.94 10.35 -3.60
CA GLY A 279 18.25 10.48 -2.95
C GLY A 279 18.33 9.70 -1.62
N LEU A 280 17.28 9.76 -0.81
CA LEU A 280 17.21 9.02 0.45
C LEU A 280 17.11 7.51 0.20
N ALA A 281 16.28 7.06 -0.73
CA ALA A 281 16.15 5.65 -1.09
C ALA A 281 17.48 5.06 -1.58
N ARG A 282 18.24 5.82 -2.39
CA ARG A 282 19.59 5.45 -2.83
C ARG A 282 20.54 5.30 -1.64
N PHE A 283 20.61 6.33 -0.81
CA PHE A 283 21.54 6.38 0.33
C PHE A 283 21.31 5.26 1.34
N TYR A 284 20.04 4.93 1.62
CA TYR A 284 19.65 3.88 2.56
C TYR A 284 19.42 2.51 1.92
N ASN A 285 19.71 2.37 0.62
CA ASN A 285 19.57 1.11 -0.14
C ASN A 285 18.17 0.49 -0.10
N ALA A 286 17.13 1.31 -0.17
CA ALA A 286 15.74 0.87 -0.21
C ALA A 286 15.20 0.85 -1.65
N TYR A 287 14.30 -0.11 -1.96
CA TYR A 287 13.47 -0.03 -3.16
C TYR A 287 12.27 0.88 -2.92
N ILE A 288 11.72 1.43 -3.99
CA ILE A 288 10.46 2.17 -3.95
C ILE A 288 9.43 1.41 -4.78
N LEU A 289 8.23 1.24 -4.23
CA LEU A 289 7.06 0.81 -4.98
C LEU A 289 6.17 2.03 -5.22
N GLU A 290 6.18 2.52 -6.45
CA GLU A 290 5.32 3.61 -6.91
C GLU A 290 4.01 3.03 -7.44
N ASP A 291 2.89 3.36 -6.81
CA ASP A 291 1.55 2.98 -7.25
C ASP A 291 0.87 4.16 -7.98
N ASP A 292 0.83 4.08 -9.30
CA ASP A 292 0.14 5.05 -10.16
C ASP A 292 -1.24 4.51 -10.55
N TYR A 293 -2.20 4.69 -9.65
CA TYR A 293 -3.55 4.16 -9.85
C TYR A 293 -4.46 5.07 -10.67
N ILE A 294 -4.18 6.39 -10.80
CA ILE A 294 -5.14 7.35 -11.36
C ILE A 294 -4.51 8.61 -12.01
N SER A 295 -3.22 8.67 -12.24
CA SER A 295 -2.55 9.92 -12.74
C SER A 295 -3.14 10.47 -14.04
N GLY A 296 -3.88 9.66 -14.83
CA GLY A 296 -4.63 10.13 -16.00
C GLY A 296 -5.70 11.17 -15.69
N LEU A 297 -6.16 11.25 -14.43
CA LEU A 297 -7.18 12.21 -13.96
C LEU A 297 -6.57 13.35 -13.11
N CYS A 298 -5.37 13.79 -13.44
CA CYS A 298 -4.83 15.06 -12.97
C CYS A 298 -5.43 16.20 -13.78
N TYR A 299 -6.01 17.22 -13.10
CA TYR A 299 -6.69 18.33 -13.78
C TYR A 299 -5.84 19.61 -13.83
N GLN A 300 -4.60 19.55 -13.41
CA GLN A 300 -3.65 20.64 -13.56
C GLN A 300 -3.19 20.77 -15.03
N GLU A 301 -2.70 21.94 -15.41
CA GLU A 301 -2.20 22.21 -16.76
C GLU A 301 -1.06 21.25 -17.16
N LYS A 302 -0.18 20.92 -16.21
CA LYS A 302 0.90 19.97 -16.41
C LYS A 302 0.67 18.73 -15.56
N SER A 303 0.50 17.60 -16.21
CA SER A 303 0.44 16.30 -15.51
C SER A 303 1.73 16.07 -14.72
N PRO A 304 1.64 15.58 -13.48
CA PRO A 304 2.82 15.25 -12.69
C PRO A 304 3.63 14.16 -13.39
N ILE A 305 4.96 14.30 -13.29
CA ILE A 305 5.89 13.31 -13.82
C ILE A 305 5.97 12.16 -12.81
N PRO A 306 5.82 10.90 -13.23
CA PRO A 306 5.99 9.76 -12.34
C PRO A 306 7.35 9.75 -11.64
N LEU A 307 7.41 9.22 -10.42
CA LEU A 307 8.67 9.10 -9.67
C LEU A 307 9.69 8.23 -10.42
N LYS A 308 9.21 7.16 -11.10
CA LYS A 308 10.03 6.29 -11.97
C LYS A 308 10.81 7.08 -13.02
N ALA A 309 10.32 8.23 -13.50
CA ALA A 309 11.05 9.07 -14.45
C ALA A 309 12.29 9.78 -13.85
N TYR A 310 12.43 9.80 -12.53
CA TYR A 310 13.61 10.30 -11.81
C TYR A 310 14.56 9.17 -11.39
N ASP A 311 14.23 7.92 -11.69
CA ASP A 311 14.99 6.74 -11.29
C ASP A 311 16.21 6.54 -12.20
N THR A 312 17.39 6.82 -11.69
CA THR A 312 18.67 6.61 -12.38
C THR A 312 19.42 5.36 -11.92
N ASP A 313 18.92 4.71 -10.87
CA ASP A 313 19.61 3.61 -10.19
C ASP A 313 18.82 2.30 -10.22
N ASP A 314 17.77 2.28 -11.01
CA ASP A 314 16.88 1.12 -11.19
C ASP A 314 16.32 0.58 -9.85
N ARG A 315 15.80 1.51 -8.99
CA ARG A 315 15.27 1.21 -7.66
C ARG A 315 13.75 1.32 -7.57
N VAL A 316 13.10 1.94 -8.54
CA VAL A 316 11.65 2.13 -8.53
C VAL A 316 10.98 0.99 -9.28
N ILE A 317 10.13 0.27 -8.57
CA ILE A 317 9.13 -0.63 -9.14
C ILE A 317 7.89 0.21 -9.37
N TYR A 318 7.46 0.33 -10.63
CA TYR A 318 6.32 1.18 -10.97
C TYR A 318 5.11 0.33 -11.35
N ILE A 319 4.00 0.54 -10.66
CA ILE A 319 2.70 -0.05 -11.00
C ILE A 319 1.84 0.98 -11.70
N ARG A 320 1.29 0.62 -12.86
CA ARG A 320 0.25 1.40 -13.52
C ARG A 320 -1.06 0.64 -13.55
N SER A 321 -2.03 1.12 -12.81
CA SER A 321 -3.40 0.59 -12.86
C SER A 321 -4.20 1.21 -13.99
N LEU A 322 -5.05 0.41 -14.64
CA LEU A 322 -6.02 0.88 -15.62
C LEU A 322 -7.46 0.88 -15.06
N SER A 323 -7.67 0.31 -13.87
CA SER A 323 -9.01 0.08 -13.31
C SER A 323 -9.83 1.34 -13.03
N LYS A 324 -9.19 2.51 -12.87
CA LYS A 324 -9.90 3.78 -12.59
C LYS A 324 -10.05 4.69 -13.80
N ILE A 325 -9.37 4.33 -14.89
CA ILE A 325 -9.28 5.15 -16.11
C ILE A 325 -9.60 4.38 -17.39
N PHE A 326 -9.90 3.09 -17.28
CA PHE A 326 -10.37 2.24 -18.38
C PHE A 326 -11.52 1.37 -17.87
N MET A 327 -11.56 0.10 -18.18
CA MET A 327 -12.64 -0.83 -17.82
C MET A 327 -12.21 -1.71 -16.64
N PRO A 328 -12.66 -1.45 -15.40
CA PRO A 328 -12.18 -2.16 -14.19
C PRO A 328 -12.38 -3.68 -14.27
N GLY A 329 -13.46 -4.14 -14.94
CA GLY A 329 -13.76 -5.56 -15.12
C GLY A 329 -12.75 -6.31 -15.98
N LEU A 330 -11.98 -5.64 -16.83
CA LEU A 330 -10.90 -6.26 -17.62
C LEU A 330 -9.69 -6.67 -16.79
N ARG A 331 -9.59 -6.17 -15.54
CA ARG A 331 -8.51 -6.53 -14.61
C ARG A 331 -7.12 -6.39 -15.23
N LEU A 332 -6.80 -5.21 -15.78
CA LEU A 332 -5.54 -4.96 -16.46
C LEU A 332 -4.71 -3.88 -15.76
N ALA A 333 -3.44 -4.17 -15.56
CA ALA A 333 -2.41 -3.27 -15.07
C ALA A 333 -1.03 -3.76 -15.55
N TYR A 334 0.02 -2.98 -15.30
CA TYR A 334 1.38 -3.43 -15.58
C TYR A 334 2.37 -2.95 -14.54
N LEU A 335 3.46 -3.72 -14.39
CA LEU A 335 4.64 -3.40 -13.61
C LEU A 335 5.79 -2.99 -14.54
N ILE A 336 6.60 -2.03 -14.11
CA ILE A 336 7.96 -1.84 -14.62
C ILE A 336 8.90 -2.33 -13.52
N MET A 337 9.72 -3.31 -13.85
CA MET A 337 10.58 -4.03 -12.92
C MET A 337 12.01 -3.52 -13.00
N PRO A 338 12.69 -3.31 -11.87
CA PRO A 338 14.15 -3.22 -11.84
C PRO A 338 14.78 -4.50 -12.43
N GLN A 339 15.84 -4.34 -13.22
CA GLN A 339 16.52 -5.45 -13.91
C GLN A 339 16.90 -6.58 -12.94
N VAL A 340 17.46 -6.21 -11.79
CA VAL A 340 17.91 -7.19 -10.76
C VAL A 340 16.76 -8.00 -10.17
N LEU A 341 15.54 -7.44 -10.13
CA LEU A 341 14.36 -8.07 -9.55
C LEU A 341 13.48 -8.78 -10.58
N ALA A 342 13.71 -8.54 -11.88
CA ALA A 342 12.80 -8.97 -12.95
C ALA A 342 12.48 -10.46 -12.87
N GLN A 343 13.50 -11.33 -12.79
CA GLN A 343 13.28 -12.79 -12.75
C GLN A 343 12.51 -13.22 -11.50
N THR A 344 12.80 -12.62 -10.34
CA THR A 344 12.10 -12.94 -9.08
C THR A 344 10.63 -12.55 -9.16
N LEU A 345 10.33 -11.35 -9.68
CA LEU A 345 8.96 -10.88 -9.85
C LEU A 345 8.18 -11.72 -10.87
N LEU A 346 8.82 -12.10 -11.99
CA LEU A 346 8.23 -13.00 -12.98
C LEU A 346 7.89 -14.37 -12.40
N ASN A 347 8.76 -14.96 -11.58
CA ASN A 347 8.53 -16.25 -10.93
C ASN A 347 7.32 -16.19 -9.99
N VAL A 348 7.22 -15.13 -9.15
CA VAL A 348 6.07 -14.94 -8.25
C VAL A 348 4.79 -14.75 -9.03
N LYS A 349 4.82 -13.99 -10.14
CA LYS A 349 3.64 -13.82 -11.03
C LYS A 349 3.20 -15.16 -11.62
N HIS A 350 4.13 -15.96 -12.15
CA HIS A 350 3.83 -17.26 -12.74
C HIS A 350 3.14 -18.20 -11.73
N ILE A 351 3.62 -18.22 -10.48
CA ILE A 351 3.00 -19.02 -9.42
C ILE A 351 1.63 -18.48 -9.03
N SER A 352 1.39 -17.17 -9.19
CA SER A 352 0.14 -16.51 -8.76
C SER A 352 -1.06 -16.85 -9.68
N ASP A 353 -0.90 -16.74 -11.01
CA ASP A 353 -2.01 -16.92 -11.96
C ASP A 353 -1.58 -17.41 -13.35
N ILE A 354 -0.35 -17.90 -13.50
CA ILE A 354 0.27 -18.34 -14.77
C ILE A 354 0.38 -17.17 -15.75
N ALA A 355 -0.74 -16.59 -16.19
CA ALA A 355 -0.80 -15.49 -17.15
C ALA A 355 -2.09 -14.68 -17.01
N THR A 356 -2.01 -13.38 -17.27
CA THR A 356 -3.16 -12.50 -17.39
C THR A 356 -3.90 -12.78 -18.72
N SER A 357 -5.23 -12.58 -18.75
CA SER A 357 -6.08 -12.85 -19.91
C SER A 357 -5.51 -12.31 -21.23
N GLY A 358 -5.30 -13.18 -22.22
CA GLY A 358 -4.75 -12.84 -23.52
C GLY A 358 -5.67 -11.93 -24.33
N LEU A 359 -6.99 -12.12 -24.26
CA LEU A 359 -7.94 -11.28 -24.95
C LEU A 359 -7.90 -9.84 -24.45
N THR A 360 -7.90 -9.63 -23.13
CA THR A 360 -7.87 -8.27 -22.56
C THR A 360 -6.58 -7.53 -22.88
N GLN A 361 -5.46 -8.24 -22.95
CA GLN A 361 -4.18 -7.68 -23.35
C GLN A 361 -4.19 -7.22 -24.82
N ARG A 362 -4.75 -8.02 -25.74
CA ARG A 362 -4.89 -7.67 -27.16
C ARG A 362 -5.83 -6.49 -27.38
N VAL A 363 -6.92 -6.43 -26.60
CA VAL A 363 -7.83 -5.28 -26.63
C VAL A 363 -7.09 -4.01 -26.27
N PHE A 364 -6.35 -4.00 -25.18
CA PHE A 364 -5.62 -2.79 -24.75
C PHE A 364 -4.47 -2.43 -25.71
N ASP A 365 -3.75 -3.42 -26.26
CA ASP A 365 -2.76 -3.20 -27.32
C ASP A 365 -3.37 -2.49 -28.53
N TYR A 366 -4.55 -2.93 -28.94
CA TYR A 366 -5.29 -2.31 -30.03
C TYR A 366 -5.66 -0.86 -29.72
N TYR A 367 -6.19 -0.58 -28.52
CA TYR A 367 -6.49 0.78 -28.09
C TYR A 367 -5.26 1.69 -28.14
N LEU A 368 -4.09 1.18 -27.75
CA LEU A 368 -2.85 1.96 -27.77
C LEU A 368 -2.40 2.25 -29.21
N ARG A 369 -2.40 1.24 -30.09
CA ARG A 369 -1.88 1.35 -31.47
C ARG A 369 -2.74 2.22 -32.36
N GLU A 370 -4.07 2.13 -32.20
CA GLU A 370 -5.02 2.88 -33.02
C GLU A 370 -5.34 4.27 -32.46
N GLY A 371 -4.67 4.71 -31.39
CA GLY A 371 -4.90 6.02 -30.76
C GLY A 371 -6.18 6.15 -29.95
N LEU A 372 -7.03 5.11 -29.89
CA LEU A 372 -8.30 5.08 -29.17
C LEU A 372 -8.12 5.30 -27.66
N TRP A 373 -6.95 4.93 -27.16
CA TRP A 373 -6.60 5.17 -25.75
C TRP A 373 -6.56 6.66 -25.41
N GLN A 374 -5.95 7.50 -26.25
CA GLN A 374 -5.87 8.93 -25.99
C GLN A 374 -7.24 9.60 -26.10
N GLU A 375 -8.06 9.17 -27.07
CA GLU A 375 -9.43 9.65 -27.22
C GLU A 375 -10.26 9.32 -25.98
N HIS A 376 -10.20 8.07 -25.52
CA HIS A 376 -10.87 7.61 -24.30
C HIS A 376 -10.44 8.43 -23.07
N LEU A 377 -9.11 8.60 -22.86
CA LEU A 377 -8.60 9.41 -21.74
C LEU A 377 -9.08 10.86 -21.78
N ASN A 378 -9.10 11.48 -22.96
CA ASN A 378 -9.55 12.84 -23.13
C ASN A 378 -11.05 12.97 -22.79
N SER A 379 -11.87 12.01 -23.24
CA SER A 379 -13.30 11.96 -22.97
C SER A 379 -13.59 11.84 -21.47
N ILE A 380 -13.05 10.82 -20.79
CA ILE A 380 -13.28 10.63 -19.35
C ILE A 380 -12.72 11.78 -18.51
N ARG A 381 -11.55 12.32 -18.89
CA ARG A 381 -10.93 13.45 -18.21
C ARG A 381 -11.80 14.71 -18.26
N SER A 382 -12.45 15.00 -19.40
CA SER A 382 -13.34 16.14 -19.55
C SER A 382 -14.54 16.03 -18.60
N VAL A 383 -15.21 14.89 -18.57
CA VAL A 383 -16.38 14.65 -17.71
C VAL A 383 -15.98 14.73 -16.24
N TYR A 384 -14.94 14.01 -15.85
CA TYR A 384 -14.49 13.97 -14.45
C TYR A 384 -13.92 15.30 -13.96
N LYS A 385 -13.32 16.12 -14.85
CA LYS A 385 -12.91 17.48 -14.49
C LYS A 385 -14.15 18.33 -14.11
N THR A 386 -15.22 18.22 -14.87
CA THR A 386 -16.48 18.93 -14.57
C THR A 386 -17.06 18.50 -13.22
N GLN A 387 -17.12 17.18 -12.96
CA GLN A 387 -17.59 16.66 -11.67
C GLN A 387 -16.68 17.09 -10.51
N PHE A 388 -15.36 17.04 -10.69
CA PHE A 388 -14.37 17.46 -9.70
C PHE A 388 -14.53 18.93 -9.33
N GLU A 389 -14.60 19.82 -10.32
CA GLU A 389 -14.79 21.25 -10.09
C GLU A 389 -16.15 21.54 -9.42
N PHE A 390 -17.18 20.79 -9.81
CA PHE A 390 -18.49 20.89 -9.18
C PHE A 390 -18.47 20.41 -7.74
N ALA A 391 -17.84 19.25 -7.45
CA ALA A 391 -17.70 18.73 -6.09
C ALA A 391 -16.96 19.71 -5.17
N LEU A 392 -15.88 20.34 -5.66
CA LEU A 392 -15.15 21.38 -4.91
C LEU A 392 -16.03 22.61 -4.61
N ARG A 393 -16.84 23.05 -5.60
CA ARG A 393 -17.80 24.16 -5.36
C ARG A 393 -18.85 23.80 -4.31
N MET A 394 -19.36 22.55 -4.36
CA MET A 394 -20.36 22.08 -3.38
C MET A 394 -19.75 21.90 -2.00
N ALA A 395 -18.52 21.38 -1.90
CA ALA A 395 -17.79 21.30 -0.64
C ALA A 395 -17.62 22.70 -0.01
N LYS A 396 -17.14 23.68 -0.79
CA LYS A 396 -17.01 25.08 -0.31
C LYS A 396 -18.34 25.69 0.12
N LYS A 397 -19.45 25.32 -0.53
CA LYS A 397 -20.78 25.87 -0.27
C LYS A 397 -21.43 25.25 0.97
N TYR A 398 -21.29 23.96 1.16
CA TYR A 398 -22.09 23.20 2.12
C TYR A 398 -21.33 22.72 3.35
N LEU A 399 -20.02 22.41 3.24
CA LEU A 399 -19.27 21.94 4.40
C LEU A 399 -19.09 23.07 5.44
N PRO A 400 -19.29 22.77 6.74
CA PRO A 400 -18.90 23.66 7.83
C PRO A 400 -17.44 24.14 7.71
N LYS A 401 -17.16 25.36 8.14
CA LYS A 401 -15.83 25.98 8.00
C LYS A 401 -14.74 25.29 8.82
N ASP A 402 -15.12 24.55 9.83
CA ASP A 402 -14.24 23.78 10.73
C ASP A 402 -13.95 22.35 10.21
N ILE A 403 -14.60 21.91 9.13
CA ILE A 403 -14.21 20.71 8.39
C ILE A 403 -13.10 21.09 7.41
N ASP A 404 -11.89 20.56 7.67
CA ASP A 404 -10.71 20.82 6.84
C ASP A 404 -10.53 19.75 5.77
N TYR A 405 -9.98 20.15 4.62
CA TYR A 405 -9.53 19.23 3.58
C TYR A 405 -8.42 19.86 2.74
N LEU A 406 -7.43 19.05 2.41
CA LEU A 406 -6.45 19.46 1.42
C LEU A 406 -7.11 19.50 0.05
N LYS A 407 -6.97 20.62 -0.66
CA LYS A 407 -7.50 20.72 -2.02
C LYS A 407 -6.78 19.73 -2.91
N PRO A 408 -7.46 18.68 -3.41
CA PRO A 408 -6.81 17.68 -4.25
C PRO A 408 -6.40 18.29 -5.60
N GLN A 409 -5.39 17.70 -6.24
CA GLN A 409 -4.89 18.15 -7.54
C GLN A 409 -5.53 17.40 -8.71
N GLY A 410 -6.35 16.41 -8.39
CA GLY A 410 -7.06 15.56 -9.33
C GLY A 410 -7.81 14.46 -8.61
N GLY A 411 -8.16 13.41 -9.36
CA GLY A 411 -8.83 12.24 -8.81
C GLY A 411 -10.34 12.37 -8.74
N LEU A 412 -10.95 11.52 -7.93
CA LEU A 412 -12.39 11.27 -7.93
C LEU A 412 -13.01 11.38 -6.52
N SER A 413 -12.28 11.93 -5.55
CA SER A 413 -12.74 12.02 -4.16
C SER A 413 -12.16 13.21 -3.42
N LEU A 414 -12.80 13.54 -2.30
CA LEU A 414 -12.32 14.49 -1.28
C LEU A 414 -12.01 13.72 0.00
N TRP A 415 -10.92 14.07 0.65
CA TRP A 415 -10.54 13.56 1.97
C TRP A 415 -10.78 14.65 3.00
N LEU A 416 -11.72 14.41 3.93
CA LEU A 416 -12.12 15.38 4.93
C LEU A 416 -11.55 15.02 6.30
N ASN A 417 -11.07 16.05 7.02
CA ASN A 417 -10.69 15.98 8.43
C ASN A 417 -11.80 16.63 9.25
N LEU A 418 -12.42 15.85 10.11
CA LEU A 418 -13.50 16.28 10.97
C LEU A 418 -12.95 16.96 12.23
N PRO A 419 -13.60 18.05 12.72
CA PRO A 419 -13.24 18.71 13.98
C PRO A 419 -13.53 17.80 15.18
N ASP A 420 -13.02 18.18 16.37
CA ASP A 420 -13.16 17.35 17.57
C ASP A 420 -14.60 17.09 18.01
N ARG A 421 -15.53 18.00 17.69
CA ARG A 421 -16.96 17.85 17.95
C ARG A 421 -17.64 16.75 17.12
N LEU A 422 -17.04 16.28 16.04
CA LEU A 422 -17.62 15.28 15.14
C LEU A 422 -16.82 13.96 15.19
N SER A 423 -17.52 12.87 14.99
CA SER A 423 -16.99 11.51 14.91
C SER A 423 -17.28 10.94 13.51
N ALA A 424 -16.29 10.30 12.88
CA ALA A 424 -16.48 9.71 11.55
C ALA A 424 -17.53 8.60 11.57
N SER A 425 -17.53 7.74 12.60
CA SER A 425 -18.50 6.66 12.74
C SER A 425 -19.95 7.18 12.86
N GLU A 426 -20.18 8.24 13.65
CA GLU A 426 -21.50 8.86 13.77
C GLU A 426 -21.96 9.52 12.45
N ILE A 427 -21.07 10.22 11.76
CA ILE A 427 -21.39 10.84 10.47
C ILE A 427 -21.75 9.79 9.42
N ILE A 428 -21.00 8.66 9.38
CA ILE A 428 -21.27 7.56 8.45
C ILE A 428 -22.62 6.91 8.75
N GLU A 429 -22.97 6.70 10.03
CA GLU A 429 -24.26 6.16 10.43
C GLU A 429 -25.41 7.11 10.09
N LYS A 430 -25.31 8.38 10.45
CA LYS A 430 -26.32 9.40 10.13
C LYS A 430 -26.50 9.54 8.60
N ALA A 431 -25.40 9.55 7.84
CA ALA A 431 -25.46 9.61 6.38
C ALA A 431 -26.18 8.40 5.78
N ARG A 432 -25.90 7.19 6.29
CA ARG A 432 -26.55 5.96 5.85
C ARG A 432 -28.07 6.00 6.09
N ASN A 433 -28.51 6.52 7.22
CA ASN A 433 -29.94 6.70 7.53
C ASN A 433 -30.63 7.67 6.56
N GLU A 434 -29.90 8.64 6.03
CA GLU A 434 -30.35 9.59 5.02
C GLU A 434 -30.13 9.10 3.55
N GLY A 435 -29.75 7.84 3.36
CA GLY A 435 -29.53 7.23 2.05
C GLY A 435 -28.22 7.63 1.36
N VAL A 436 -27.21 8.10 2.12
CA VAL A 436 -25.87 8.44 1.61
C VAL A 436 -24.83 7.48 2.20
N ILE A 437 -24.05 6.83 1.35
CA ILE A 437 -22.95 5.96 1.78
C ILE A 437 -21.64 6.74 1.68
N ILE A 438 -20.87 6.75 2.77
CA ILE A 438 -19.59 7.45 2.91
C ILE A 438 -18.50 6.44 3.25
N CYS A 439 -17.30 6.63 2.73
CA CYS A 439 -16.17 5.76 3.04
C CYS A 439 -15.52 6.19 4.37
N ASP A 440 -15.39 5.23 5.29
CA ASP A 440 -14.63 5.40 6.53
C ASP A 440 -13.14 5.65 6.24
N GLY A 441 -12.55 6.59 6.97
CA GLY A 441 -11.13 6.90 6.87
C GLY A 441 -10.21 5.94 7.65
N ALA A 442 -10.76 5.23 8.62
CA ALA A 442 -9.95 4.38 9.51
C ALA A 442 -9.09 3.33 8.80
N PRO A 443 -9.58 2.61 7.77
CA PRO A 443 -8.79 1.60 7.05
C PRO A 443 -7.53 2.13 6.35
N PHE A 444 -7.44 3.45 6.11
CA PHE A 444 -6.27 4.06 5.44
C PHE A 444 -5.08 4.29 6.38
N PHE A 445 -5.21 4.00 7.66
CA PHE A 445 -4.16 4.13 8.66
C PHE A 445 -3.58 2.78 9.04
N VAL A 446 -2.27 2.76 9.26
CA VAL A 446 -1.58 1.54 9.70
C VAL A 446 -1.93 1.20 11.14
N ARG A 447 -2.07 2.22 12.00
CA ARG A 447 -2.32 2.12 13.45
C ARG A 447 -3.11 3.32 13.93
N ASN A 448 -3.80 3.14 15.07
CA ASN A 448 -4.43 4.23 15.82
C ASN A 448 -5.17 5.22 14.92
N ALA A 449 -6.03 4.66 14.03
CA ALA A 449 -6.83 5.47 13.14
C ALA A 449 -7.65 6.48 13.96
N PRO A 450 -7.45 7.78 13.77
CA PRO A 450 -8.31 8.76 14.42
C PRO A 450 -9.70 8.63 13.80
N ASN A 451 -10.73 8.54 14.63
CA ASN A 451 -12.14 8.51 14.18
C ASN A 451 -12.59 9.93 13.70
N LYS A 452 -11.79 10.51 12.80
CA LYS A 452 -11.88 11.92 12.37
C LYS A 452 -11.78 12.10 10.85
N GLN A 453 -11.63 11.03 10.10
CA GLN A 453 -11.48 11.14 8.66
C GLN A 453 -12.56 10.38 7.91
N ILE A 454 -13.05 10.98 6.83
CA ILE A 454 -13.95 10.35 5.87
C ILE A 454 -13.50 10.69 4.45
N ARG A 455 -13.78 9.79 3.50
CA ARG A 455 -13.57 10.04 2.08
C ARG A 455 -14.89 10.10 1.35
N LEU A 456 -15.11 11.17 0.58
CA LEU A 456 -16.28 11.39 -0.27
C LEU A 456 -15.89 11.22 -1.73
N SER A 457 -16.36 10.16 -2.38
CA SER A 457 -16.20 9.94 -3.81
C SER A 457 -17.36 10.57 -4.59
N PHE A 458 -17.04 11.05 -5.78
CA PHE A 458 -18.02 11.54 -6.76
C PHE A 458 -17.91 10.81 -8.11
N ALA A 459 -17.17 9.70 -8.14
CA ALA A 459 -16.79 9.01 -9.36
C ALA A 459 -17.96 8.53 -10.22
N THR A 460 -19.01 8.02 -9.59
CA THR A 460 -20.17 7.41 -10.28
C THR A 460 -21.43 8.28 -10.20
N LEU A 461 -21.32 9.48 -9.64
CA LEU A 461 -22.47 10.34 -9.34
C LEU A 461 -22.71 11.38 -10.43
N SER A 462 -23.98 11.68 -10.67
CA SER A 462 -24.42 12.86 -11.41
C SER A 462 -24.17 14.13 -10.59
N LEU A 463 -24.17 15.30 -11.25
CA LEU A 463 -24.05 16.59 -10.58
C LEU A 463 -25.20 16.83 -9.58
N ALA A 464 -26.40 16.32 -9.87
CA ALA A 464 -27.56 16.40 -8.98
C ALA A 464 -27.36 15.58 -7.70
N GLU A 465 -26.84 14.35 -7.81
CA GLU A 465 -26.53 13.48 -6.68
C GLU A 465 -25.39 14.05 -5.83
N ILE A 466 -24.33 14.60 -6.45
CA ILE A 466 -23.27 15.31 -5.72
C ILE A 466 -23.84 16.46 -4.90
N ASN A 467 -24.72 17.28 -5.48
CA ASN A 467 -25.36 18.39 -4.77
C ASN A 467 -26.23 17.90 -3.61
N THR A 468 -27.04 16.87 -3.83
CA THR A 468 -27.93 16.30 -2.81
C THR A 468 -27.14 15.67 -1.68
N GLY A 469 -26.14 14.84 -2.00
CA GLY A 469 -25.28 14.22 -0.98
C GLY A 469 -24.54 15.24 -0.13
N MET A 470 -24.00 16.30 -0.74
CA MET A 470 -23.32 17.38 0.01
C MET A 470 -24.28 18.19 0.89
N LYS A 471 -25.56 18.38 0.52
CA LYS A 471 -26.57 18.99 1.39
C LYS A 471 -26.89 18.10 2.61
N ILE A 472 -27.02 16.81 2.40
CA ILE A 472 -27.23 15.84 3.49
C ILE A 472 -26.04 15.88 4.45
N ILE A 473 -24.82 15.86 3.93
CA ILE A 473 -23.60 15.97 4.77
C ILE A 473 -23.60 17.28 5.55
N GLN A 474 -24.00 18.41 4.94
CA GLN A 474 -24.15 19.68 5.65
C GLN A 474 -25.10 19.54 6.85
N ASN A 475 -26.26 18.93 6.65
CA ASN A 475 -27.28 18.85 7.71
C ASN A 475 -26.80 18.00 8.89
N ILE A 476 -26.18 16.84 8.61
CA ILE A 476 -25.69 15.92 9.66
C ILE A 476 -24.41 16.38 10.35
N THR A 477 -23.74 17.42 9.83
CA THR A 477 -22.47 17.96 10.39
C THR A 477 -22.65 19.33 11.05
N LYS A 478 -23.84 19.93 11.01
CA LYS A 478 -24.14 21.24 11.65
C LYS A 478 -24.30 21.14 13.16
N ASP A 479 -24.77 20.02 13.65
CA ASP A 479 -24.98 19.72 15.07
C ASP A 479 -23.72 19.16 15.71
#